data_7093afe5473aa970b712a1668577b59b
#
_entry.id   7093afe5473aa970b712a1668577b59b
#
_cell.length_a   1.000
_cell.length_b   1.000
_cell.length_c   1.000
_cell.angle_alpha   90.00
_cell.angle_beta   90.00
_cell.angle_gamma   90.00
#
_symmetry.space_group_name_H-M   'P 1'
#
loop_
_entity.id
_entity.type
_entity.pdbx_description
1 polymer ?
#
loop_
_entity_poly.entity_id
_entity_poly.type
_entity_poly.pdbx_seq_one_letter_code
_entity_poly.pdbx_strand_id
1 'polypeptide(L)'
;MNNKLWQIGAVKIDGQAILAPMAGVSDIAYRLLAKEHGAALVCTEMVSAMGIKYKNERTHELLRIEDVERPVSMQIFGSDPEAIALGAKVVANAGADIVDINMGCPVKKVVTSGDGSALMKNPDLAARVAEAAVEAVDVPVTVKMRIGWDSDSINVVDFAKR
;
A
#
# COMPACT_ATOMS: atom_id res chain seq x y z
N MET A 1 -24.31 -3.33 17.67
CA MET A 1 -23.37 -4.17 16.90
C MET A 1 -22.05 -4.16 17.67
N ASN A 2 -21.49 -5.32 18.00
CA ASN A 2 -20.19 -5.38 18.68
C ASN A 2 -19.11 -4.88 17.69
N ASN A 3 -18.66 -3.64 17.85
CA ASN A 3 -17.47 -3.15 17.16
C ASN A 3 -16.28 -3.98 17.69
N LYS A 4 -15.85 -4.98 16.92
CA LYS A 4 -14.59 -5.67 17.21
C LYS A 4 -13.47 -4.70 16.84
N LEU A 5 -12.87 -4.09 17.87
CA LEU A 5 -11.55 -3.46 17.74
C LEU A 5 -10.58 -4.54 17.26
N TRP A 6 -9.90 -4.27 16.18
CA TRP A 6 -8.78 -5.06 15.68
C TRP A 6 -7.60 -4.13 15.40
N GLN A 7 -6.46 -4.66 15.07
CA GLN A 7 -5.26 -3.85 14.89
C GLN A 7 -4.35 -4.40 13.79
N ILE A 8 -3.61 -3.50 13.18
CA ILE A 8 -2.50 -3.80 12.26
C ILE A 8 -1.23 -3.28 12.93
N GLY A 9 -0.37 -4.18 13.43
CA GLY A 9 0.73 -3.79 14.30
C GLY A 9 0.22 -3.02 15.52
N ALA A 10 0.69 -1.81 15.74
CA ALA A 10 0.25 -0.92 16.83
C ALA A 10 -0.97 -0.06 16.47
N VAL A 11 -1.40 -0.05 15.20
CA VAL A 11 -2.51 0.79 14.70
C VAL A 11 -3.85 0.14 15.01
N LYS A 12 -4.66 0.79 15.85
CA LYS A 12 -6.01 0.34 16.19
C LYS A 12 -6.99 0.74 15.10
N ILE A 13 -7.85 -0.20 14.70
CA ILE A 13 -8.89 0.00 13.68
C ILE A 13 -10.25 -0.17 14.38
N ASP A 14 -11.01 0.92 14.44
CA ASP A 14 -12.33 0.92 15.08
C ASP A 14 -13.44 0.85 14.02
N GLY A 15 -13.78 -0.36 13.62
CA GLY A 15 -14.81 -0.63 12.62
C GLY A 15 -14.41 -1.74 11.66
N GLN A 16 -15.28 -2.00 10.67
CA GLN A 16 -15.14 -3.13 9.74
C GLN A 16 -14.99 -2.71 8.27
N ALA A 17 -15.29 -1.43 7.97
CA ALA A 17 -15.20 -0.91 6.61
C ALA A 17 -13.82 -0.29 6.36
N ILE A 18 -13.17 -0.71 5.28
CA ILE A 18 -11.89 -0.16 4.82
C ILE A 18 -12.08 0.37 3.41
N LEU A 19 -11.66 1.61 3.18
CA LEU A 19 -11.57 2.13 1.81
C LEU A 19 -10.33 1.55 1.13
N ALA A 20 -10.55 0.79 0.04
CA ALA A 20 -9.45 0.22 -0.75
C ALA A 20 -8.68 1.29 -1.53
N PRO A 21 -7.38 1.06 -1.84
CA PRO A 21 -6.62 1.94 -2.71
C PRO A 21 -7.13 1.84 -4.16
N MET A 22 -7.50 2.97 -4.75
CA MET A 22 -8.03 3.06 -6.11
C MET A 22 -7.39 4.24 -6.84
N ALA A 23 -6.49 3.98 -7.79
CA ALA A 23 -5.83 5.02 -8.58
C ALA A 23 -6.83 5.89 -9.35
N GLY A 24 -6.70 7.22 -9.23
CA GLY A 24 -7.62 8.19 -9.80
C GLY A 24 -8.97 8.32 -9.08
N VAL A 25 -9.16 7.68 -7.91
CA VAL A 25 -10.42 7.69 -7.16
C VAL A 25 -10.20 7.98 -5.68
N SER A 26 -9.29 7.29 -5.00
CA SER A 26 -9.06 7.47 -3.56
C SER A 26 -8.15 8.67 -3.25
N ASP A 27 -8.47 9.81 -3.87
CA ASP A 27 -7.89 11.09 -3.52
C ASP A 27 -8.36 11.56 -2.12
N ILE A 28 -7.82 12.68 -1.67
CA ILE A 28 -8.12 13.20 -0.33
C ILE A 28 -9.61 13.49 -0.13
N ALA A 29 -10.30 14.03 -1.14
CA ALA A 29 -11.70 14.36 -1.05
C ALA A 29 -12.57 13.10 -0.88
N TYR A 30 -12.26 12.05 -1.65
CA TYR A 30 -12.96 10.78 -1.55
C TYR A 30 -12.66 10.06 -0.22
N ARG A 31 -11.42 10.12 0.27
CA ARG A 31 -11.06 9.54 1.58
C ARG A 31 -11.78 10.22 2.73
N LEU A 32 -11.88 11.57 2.72
CA LEU A 32 -12.64 12.33 3.71
C LEU A 32 -14.11 11.93 3.70
N LEU A 33 -14.72 11.85 2.52
CA LEU A 33 -16.11 11.39 2.38
C LEU A 33 -16.30 9.95 2.92
N ALA A 34 -15.36 9.06 2.65
CA ALA A 34 -15.40 7.70 3.17
C ALA A 34 -15.33 7.67 4.71
N LYS A 35 -14.51 8.54 5.33
CA LYS A 35 -14.45 8.68 6.79
C LYS A 35 -15.75 9.19 7.37
N GLU A 36 -16.39 10.20 6.77
CA GLU A 36 -17.71 10.69 7.18
C GLU A 36 -18.78 9.59 7.13
N HIS A 37 -18.64 8.62 6.21
CA HIS A 37 -19.54 7.47 6.08
C HIS A 37 -19.07 6.22 6.85
N GLY A 38 -18.12 6.37 7.79
CA GLY A 38 -17.74 5.34 8.74
C GLY A 38 -16.65 4.37 8.29
N ALA A 39 -15.82 4.75 7.30
CA ALA A 39 -14.62 3.98 7.00
C ALA A 39 -13.66 4.01 8.20
N ALA A 40 -13.33 2.83 8.74
CA ALA A 40 -12.43 2.70 9.89
C ALA A 40 -10.97 2.93 9.52
N LEU A 41 -10.59 2.59 8.29
CA LEU A 41 -9.28 2.80 7.69
C LEU A 41 -9.47 3.28 6.26
N VAL A 42 -8.68 4.24 5.82
CA VAL A 42 -8.64 4.67 4.42
C VAL A 42 -7.27 4.42 3.81
N CYS A 43 -7.26 4.01 2.52
CA CYS A 43 -6.04 3.83 1.77
C CYS A 43 -5.91 4.91 0.70
N THR A 44 -4.69 5.43 0.53
CA THR A 44 -4.41 6.40 -0.54
C THR A 44 -4.36 5.74 -1.91
N GLU A 45 -4.27 6.54 -2.96
CA GLU A 45 -3.83 6.06 -4.26
C GLU A 45 -2.41 5.49 -4.17
N MET A 46 -2.05 4.62 -5.12
CA MET A 46 -0.71 4.04 -5.13
C MET A 46 0.33 5.02 -5.65
N VAL A 47 1.40 5.21 -4.90
CA VAL A 47 2.52 6.12 -5.19
C VAL A 47 3.70 5.34 -5.75
N SER A 48 4.30 5.80 -6.83
CA SER A 48 5.47 5.16 -7.42
C SER A 48 6.71 5.37 -6.55
N ALA A 49 7.33 4.29 -6.07
CA ALA A 49 8.61 4.36 -5.36
C ALA A 49 9.73 4.95 -6.23
N MET A 50 9.76 4.61 -7.52
CA MET A 50 10.66 5.24 -8.49
C MET A 50 10.34 6.71 -8.71
N GLY A 51 9.03 7.08 -8.71
CA GLY A 51 8.61 8.48 -8.78
C GLY A 51 9.12 9.29 -7.60
N ILE A 52 9.12 8.73 -6.40
CA ILE A 52 9.72 9.32 -5.20
C ILE A 52 11.24 9.47 -5.37
N LYS A 53 11.92 8.40 -5.78
CA LYS A 53 13.39 8.38 -5.98
C LYS A 53 13.85 9.47 -6.95
N TYR A 54 13.07 9.74 -8.00
CA TYR A 54 13.37 10.79 -8.99
C TYR A 54 12.71 12.15 -8.71
N LYS A 55 12.12 12.35 -7.51
CA LYS A 55 11.51 13.60 -7.05
C LYS A 55 10.47 14.16 -8.03
N ASN A 56 9.60 13.29 -8.54
CA ASN A 56 8.52 13.71 -9.43
C ASN A 56 7.48 14.55 -8.66
N GLU A 57 7.20 15.78 -9.11
CA GLU A 57 6.31 16.73 -8.42
C GLU A 57 4.91 16.16 -8.18
N ARG A 58 4.31 15.47 -9.17
CA ARG A 58 2.98 14.84 -9.04
C ARG A 58 2.94 13.78 -7.93
N THR A 59 4.09 13.16 -7.65
CA THR A 59 4.20 12.17 -6.58
C THR A 59 4.01 12.82 -5.20
N HIS A 60 4.50 14.05 -5.01
CA HIS A 60 4.36 14.78 -3.75
C HIS A 60 2.91 15.16 -3.44
N GLU A 61 2.09 15.47 -4.44
CA GLU A 61 0.67 15.76 -4.24
C GLU A 61 -0.09 14.55 -3.67
N LEU A 62 0.30 13.33 -4.07
CA LEU A 62 -0.30 12.08 -3.59
C LEU A 62 0.07 11.73 -2.14
N LEU A 63 1.08 12.39 -1.56
CA LEU A 63 1.52 12.16 -0.17
C LEU A 63 0.71 12.96 0.85
N ARG A 64 -0.19 13.83 0.41
CA ARG A 64 -1.00 14.64 1.32
C ARG A 64 -2.02 13.79 2.07
N ILE A 65 -2.07 13.97 3.40
CA ILE A 65 -3.09 13.43 4.30
C ILE A 65 -3.57 14.52 5.26
N GLU A 66 -4.76 14.34 5.81
CA GLU A 66 -5.32 15.20 6.87
C GLU A 66 -5.53 14.37 8.14
N ASP A 67 -5.38 14.98 9.30
CA ASP A 67 -5.50 14.28 10.59
C ASP A 67 -6.86 13.60 10.80
N VAL A 68 -7.91 14.16 10.22
CA VAL A 68 -9.28 13.61 10.32
C VAL A 68 -9.47 12.31 9.52
N GLU A 69 -8.52 11.97 8.62
CA GLU A 69 -8.55 10.71 7.86
C GLU A 69 -8.00 9.52 8.65
N ARG A 70 -7.30 9.77 9.77
CA ARG A 70 -6.59 8.71 10.51
C ARG A 70 -7.52 7.63 11.05
N PRO A 71 -7.08 6.37 11.06
CA PRO A 71 -5.79 5.90 10.51
C PRO A 71 -5.78 5.87 8.98
N VAL A 72 -4.59 6.18 8.39
CA VAL A 72 -4.36 6.21 6.94
C VAL A 72 -3.28 5.22 6.56
N SER A 73 -3.59 4.37 5.56
CA SER A 73 -2.61 3.51 4.91
C SER A 73 -2.17 4.15 3.60
N MET A 74 -0.87 4.49 3.47
CA MET A 74 -0.32 4.98 2.21
C MET A 74 0.24 3.84 1.39
N GLN A 75 -0.27 3.68 0.15
CA GLN A 75 0.15 2.61 -0.73
C GLN A 75 1.26 3.07 -1.67
N ILE A 76 2.36 2.30 -1.71
CA ILE A 76 3.46 2.46 -2.67
C ILE A 76 3.53 1.27 -3.61
N PHE A 77 4.14 1.45 -4.79
CA PHE A 77 4.45 0.35 -5.71
C PHE A 77 5.83 0.47 -6.33
N GLY A 78 6.44 -0.66 -6.62
CA GLY A 78 7.75 -0.81 -7.22
C GLY A 78 8.26 -2.24 -7.04
N SER A 79 9.26 -2.62 -7.81
CA SER A 79 9.94 -3.92 -7.75
C SER A 79 11.43 -3.81 -7.37
N ASP A 80 11.94 -2.58 -7.22
CA ASP A 80 13.30 -2.31 -6.73
C ASP A 80 13.27 -2.15 -5.20
N PRO A 81 13.91 -3.06 -4.42
CA PRO A 81 13.94 -2.99 -2.96
C PRO A 81 14.48 -1.66 -2.41
N GLU A 82 15.51 -1.07 -3.04
CA GLU A 82 16.07 0.22 -2.59
C GLU A 82 15.07 1.36 -2.78
N ALA A 83 14.38 1.39 -3.94
CA ALA A 83 13.37 2.40 -4.19
C ALA A 83 12.18 2.24 -3.24
N ILE A 84 11.76 1.01 -2.94
CA ILE A 84 10.70 0.72 -1.97
C ILE A 84 11.09 1.14 -0.56
N ALA A 85 12.32 0.85 -0.11
CA ALA A 85 12.82 1.31 1.19
C ALA A 85 12.80 2.85 1.31
N LEU A 86 13.25 3.54 0.25
CA LEU A 86 13.16 5.00 0.20
C LEU A 86 11.70 5.49 0.18
N GLY A 87 10.86 4.86 -0.62
CA GLY A 87 9.43 5.17 -0.70
C GLY A 87 8.73 5.01 0.65
N ALA A 88 8.99 3.89 1.34
CA ALA A 88 8.44 3.61 2.67
C ALA A 88 8.83 4.71 3.68
N LYS A 89 10.12 5.12 3.71
CA LYS A 89 10.57 6.24 4.56
C LYS A 89 9.85 7.54 4.25
N VAL A 90 9.68 7.87 2.97
CA VAL A 90 9.04 9.11 2.56
C VAL A 90 7.56 9.14 2.95
N VAL A 91 6.81 8.05 2.73
CA VAL A 91 5.38 8.01 3.09
C VAL A 91 5.18 7.93 4.60
N ALA A 92 6.04 7.24 5.35
CA ALA A 92 6.01 7.24 6.80
C ALA A 92 6.29 8.65 7.37
N ASN A 93 7.30 9.36 6.83
CA ASN A 93 7.60 10.74 7.22
C ASN A 93 6.50 11.73 6.81
N ALA A 94 5.72 11.44 5.77
CA ALA A 94 4.53 12.20 5.40
C ALA A 94 3.36 11.97 6.38
N GLY A 95 3.52 11.04 7.33
CA GLY A 95 2.57 10.80 8.40
C GLY A 95 1.64 9.59 8.19
N ALA A 96 1.97 8.67 7.28
CA ALA A 96 1.22 7.42 7.13
C ALA A 96 1.23 6.62 8.44
N ASP A 97 0.07 6.12 8.86
CA ASP A 97 -0.04 5.21 9.99
C ASP A 97 0.38 3.78 9.61
N ILE A 98 0.22 3.44 8.32
CA ILE A 98 0.59 2.14 7.73
C ILE A 98 1.21 2.39 6.35
N VAL A 99 2.29 1.70 6.04
CA VAL A 99 2.83 1.61 4.68
C VAL A 99 2.25 0.37 4.01
N ASP A 100 1.60 0.51 2.86
CA ASP A 100 1.07 -0.63 2.12
C ASP A 100 1.81 -0.79 0.78
N ILE A 101 2.14 -2.03 0.40
CA ILE A 101 2.83 -2.34 -0.85
C ILE A 101 1.84 -2.94 -1.83
N ASN A 102 1.71 -2.33 -3.02
CA ASN A 102 0.90 -2.86 -4.10
C ASN A 102 1.60 -4.01 -4.83
N MET A 103 1.09 -5.22 -4.67
CA MET A 103 1.49 -6.42 -5.42
C MET A 103 0.31 -7.01 -6.21
N GLY A 104 -0.66 -6.15 -6.58
CA GLY A 104 -1.91 -6.61 -7.21
C GLY A 104 -2.36 -5.83 -8.46
N CYS A 105 -1.78 -4.67 -8.76
CA CYS A 105 -2.19 -3.86 -9.92
C CYS A 105 -1.86 -4.57 -11.24
N PRO A 106 -2.85 -4.82 -12.13
CA PRO A 106 -2.63 -5.52 -13.39
C PRO A 106 -2.41 -4.57 -14.58
N VAL A 107 -2.39 -3.26 -14.36
CA VAL A 107 -2.29 -2.28 -15.43
C VAL A 107 -1.00 -2.48 -16.22
N LYS A 108 -1.10 -2.53 -17.56
CA LYS A 108 0.02 -2.84 -18.45
C LYS A 108 1.29 -2.02 -18.15
N LYS A 109 1.15 -0.71 -17.93
CA LYS A 109 2.27 0.18 -17.60
C LYS A 109 3.00 -0.24 -16.33
N VAL A 110 2.28 -0.75 -15.32
CA VAL A 110 2.85 -1.20 -14.04
C VAL A 110 3.52 -2.56 -14.21
N VAL A 111 2.81 -3.53 -14.78
CA VAL A 111 3.34 -4.91 -14.89
C VAL A 111 4.50 -5.06 -15.88
N THR A 112 4.57 -4.18 -16.89
CA THR A 112 5.70 -4.18 -17.86
C THR A 112 7.03 -3.78 -17.16
N SER A 113 6.96 -2.99 -16.09
CA SER A 113 8.12 -2.62 -15.26
C SER A 113 8.46 -3.68 -14.19
N GLY A 114 7.74 -4.79 -14.14
CA GLY A 114 7.91 -5.81 -13.10
C GLY A 114 7.18 -5.52 -11.79
N ASP A 115 6.41 -4.43 -11.74
CA ASP A 115 5.73 -3.94 -10.54
C ASP A 115 4.31 -4.52 -10.40
N GLY A 116 3.66 -4.22 -9.29
CA GLY A 116 2.28 -4.60 -9.03
C GLY A 116 2.08 -6.11 -9.09
N SER A 117 1.08 -6.59 -9.86
CA SER A 117 0.78 -8.03 -9.94
C SER A 117 1.89 -8.87 -10.59
N ALA A 118 2.86 -8.25 -11.30
CA ALA A 118 4.00 -8.98 -11.85
C ALA A 118 4.87 -9.61 -10.75
N LEU A 119 4.89 -9.04 -9.55
CA LEU A 119 5.57 -9.60 -8.38
C LEU A 119 5.02 -10.97 -7.97
N MET A 120 3.75 -11.28 -8.26
CA MET A 120 3.16 -12.61 -7.99
C MET A 120 3.89 -13.74 -8.72
N LYS A 121 4.63 -13.44 -9.81
CA LYS A 121 5.46 -14.41 -10.55
C LYS A 121 6.82 -14.65 -9.90
N ASN A 122 7.25 -13.77 -9.01
CA ASN A 122 8.58 -13.84 -8.39
C ASN A 122 8.47 -13.61 -6.87
N PRO A 123 8.05 -14.65 -6.12
CA PRO A 123 7.88 -14.55 -4.67
C PRO A 123 9.16 -14.15 -3.91
N ASP A 124 10.34 -14.56 -4.42
CA ASP A 124 11.62 -14.19 -3.80
C ASP A 124 11.92 -12.69 -3.92
N LEU A 125 11.61 -12.09 -5.06
CA LEU A 125 11.71 -10.65 -5.23
C LEU A 125 10.68 -9.92 -4.37
N ALA A 126 9.45 -10.41 -4.33
CA ALA A 126 8.38 -9.84 -3.51
C ALA A 126 8.75 -9.83 -2.02
N ALA A 127 9.34 -10.92 -1.53
CA ALA A 127 9.83 -11.01 -0.14
C ALA A 127 10.92 -9.96 0.13
N ARG A 128 11.93 -9.82 -0.75
CA ARG A 128 12.98 -8.79 -0.60
C ARG A 128 12.41 -7.36 -0.63
N VAL A 129 11.41 -7.11 -1.46
CA VAL A 129 10.71 -5.82 -1.53
C VAL A 129 9.98 -5.54 -0.21
N ALA A 130 9.28 -6.53 0.34
CA ALA A 130 8.60 -6.38 1.63
C ALA A 130 9.59 -6.19 2.79
N GLU A 131 10.66 -7.00 2.84
CA GLU A 131 11.73 -6.91 3.82
C GLU A 131 12.38 -5.52 3.83
N ALA A 132 12.74 -5.00 2.64
CA ALA A 132 13.33 -3.67 2.50
C ALA A 132 12.40 -2.54 3.03
N ALA A 133 11.09 -2.68 2.87
CA ALA A 133 10.13 -1.73 3.44
C ALA A 133 10.08 -1.85 4.97
N VAL A 134 9.99 -3.08 5.50
CA VAL A 134 9.92 -3.35 6.95
C VAL A 134 11.16 -2.84 7.67
N GLU A 135 12.35 -3.05 7.11
CA GLU A 135 13.61 -2.56 7.69
C GLU A 135 13.76 -1.03 7.62
N ALA A 136 12.99 -0.39 6.76
CA ALA A 136 13.12 1.05 6.52
C ALA A 136 12.28 1.92 7.46
N VAL A 137 11.24 1.37 8.12
CA VAL A 137 10.25 2.16 8.88
C VAL A 137 9.82 1.45 10.18
N ASP A 138 9.37 2.23 11.16
CA ASP A 138 8.83 1.72 12.43
C ASP A 138 7.29 1.50 12.38
N VAL A 139 6.61 2.06 11.39
CA VAL A 139 5.17 1.86 11.21
C VAL A 139 4.89 0.49 10.58
N PRO A 140 3.71 -0.11 10.81
CA PRO A 140 3.35 -1.38 10.20
C PRO A 140 3.44 -1.35 8.66
N VAL A 141 3.95 -2.43 8.09
CA VAL A 141 3.97 -2.64 6.63
C VAL A 141 2.95 -3.74 6.28
N THR A 142 2.14 -3.48 5.28
CA THR A 142 1.18 -4.44 4.72
C THR A 142 1.41 -4.65 3.24
N VAL A 143 0.88 -5.74 2.70
CA VAL A 143 0.94 -6.05 1.27
C VAL A 143 -0.45 -6.32 0.75
N LYS A 144 -0.86 -5.61 -0.31
CA LYS A 144 -2.08 -5.92 -1.06
C LYS A 144 -1.74 -6.72 -2.30
N MET A 145 -2.15 -7.99 -2.33
CA MET A 145 -1.82 -8.94 -3.38
C MET A 145 -3.08 -9.53 -4.04
N ARG A 146 -2.89 -10.30 -5.11
CA ARG A 146 -3.90 -11.14 -5.76
C ARG A 146 -3.79 -12.58 -5.26
N ILE A 147 -4.75 -13.43 -5.65
CA ILE A 147 -4.69 -14.88 -5.38
C ILE A 147 -3.61 -15.60 -6.20
N GLY A 148 -3.14 -14.96 -7.27
CA GLY A 148 -2.11 -15.43 -8.19
C GLY A 148 -1.96 -14.47 -9.36
N TRP A 149 -1.04 -14.75 -10.27
CA TRP A 149 -0.88 -13.98 -11.51
C TRP A 149 -2.04 -14.21 -12.49
N ASP A 150 -2.43 -15.47 -12.67
CA ASP A 150 -3.53 -15.92 -13.51
C ASP A 150 -4.21 -17.16 -12.91
N SER A 151 -5.19 -17.75 -13.63
CA SER A 151 -5.92 -18.93 -13.17
C SER A 151 -5.04 -20.19 -12.99
N ASP A 152 -3.94 -20.26 -13.71
CA ASP A 152 -3.05 -21.43 -13.74
C ASP A 152 -1.90 -21.30 -12.73
N SER A 153 -1.76 -20.15 -12.10
CA SER A 153 -0.69 -19.83 -11.15
C SER A 153 -1.22 -19.21 -9.83
N ILE A 154 -2.23 -19.86 -9.23
CA ILE A 154 -2.76 -19.47 -7.92
C ILE A 154 -1.75 -19.89 -6.85
N ASN A 155 -1.11 -18.89 -6.19
CA ASN A 155 -0.01 -19.12 -5.25
C ASN A 155 -0.08 -18.27 -3.97
N VAL A 156 -1.21 -17.59 -3.70
CA VAL A 156 -1.32 -16.61 -2.61
C VAL A 156 -0.90 -17.14 -1.24
N VAL A 157 -1.21 -18.41 -0.93
CA VAL A 157 -0.90 -18.99 0.39
C VAL A 157 0.60 -19.15 0.59
N ASP A 158 1.31 -19.69 -0.41
CA ASP A 158 2.76 -19.87 -0.34
C ASP A 158 3.48 -18.52 -0.47
N PHE A 159 2.94 -17.62 -1.28
CA PHE A 159 3.43 -16.24 -1.42
C PHE A 159 3.35 -15.47 -0.10
N ALA A 160 2.24 -15.58 0.63
CA ALA A 160 2.04 -14.86 1.90
C ALA A 160 2.85 -15.46 3.08
N LYS A 161 3.32 -16.69 2.96
CA LYS A 161 4.15 -17.34 3.99
C LYS A 161 5.65 -17.06 3.84
N ARG A 162 6.03 -16.44 2.73
CA ARG A 162 7.42 -16.16 2.41
C ARG A 162 7.89 -14.82 2.95
#